data_90eedab0c6c77a04e0d34cb5d1b4cf3b
#
_entry.id   90eedab0c6c77a04e0d34cb5d1b4cf3b
#
_cell.length_a   1.000
_cell.length_b   1.000
_cell.length_c   1.000
_cell.angle_alpha   90.00
_cell.angle_beta   90.00
_cell.angle_gamma   90.00
#
_symmetry.space_group_name_H-M   'P 1'
#
loop_
_entity.id
_entity.type
_entity.pdbx_description
1 polymer ?
#
loop_
_entity_poly.entity_id
_entity_poly.type
_entity_poly.pdbx_seq_one_letter_code
_entity_poly.pdbx_strand_id
1 'polypeptide(L)'
;SENFEKNPICKEKEREYVTMNSLVLLLICVAILIVGYICYGGWLCKQWGVGDSKTETPAHTMEDGVDYVPAKAPVLMGHHFSSIAGAGPITGPIGAAMFGWLPVTLWILVGGIFFGGVHDFGALFASVRNKGQSIGEIISANMSKRAKQLFIIFSYLTLILVVAAFASIVASTFGAVYDESGALDMAQSATPATVAM
;
A
#
# COMPACT_ATOMS: atom_id res chain seq x y z
N SER A 1 -32.25 23.43 -18.76
CA SER A 1 -31.38 22.66 -17.85
C SER A 1 -31.05 23.38 -16.54
N GLU A 2 -31.24 24.69 -16.44
CA GLU A 2 -30.95 25.49 -15.22
C GLU A 2 -31.99 25.31 -14.07
N ASN A 3 -33.15 24.76 -14.34
CA ASN A 3 -34.21 24.57 -13.32
C ASN A 3 -34.05 23.27 -12.49
N PHE A 4 -33.15 22.37 -12.89
CA PHE A 4 -32.89 21.12 -12.13
C PHE A 4 -31.95 21.36 -10.95
N GLU A 5 -31.06 22.35 -11.05
CA GLU A 5 -30.06 22.68 -10.05
C GLU A 5 -30.58 23.47 -8.84
N LYS A 6 -31.79 24.03 -8.96
CA LYS A 6 -32.42 24.89 -7.91
C LYS A 6 -33.45 24.17 -7.06
N ASN A 7 -33.67 22.87 -7.25
CA ASN A 7 -34.67 22.15 -6.46
C ASN A 7 -34.09 21.79 -5.07
N PRO A 8 -34.55 22.40 -3.98
CA PRO A 8 -34.05 22.16 -2.63
C PRO A 8 -34.19 20.69 -2.20
N ILE A 9 -35.18 19.97 -2.72
CA ILE A 9 -35.41 18.55 -2.44
C ILE A 9 -34.31 17.67 -3.04
N CYS A 10 -33.74 18.02 -4.21
CA CYS A 10 -32.62 17.30 -4.78
C CYS A 10 -31.34 17.52 -3.97
N LYS A 11 -31.06 18.74 -3.51
CA LYS A 11 -29.92 19.06 -2.66
C LYS A 11 -30.01 18.44 -1.26
N GLU A 12 -31.20 18.29 -0.73
CA GLU A 12 -31.43 17.65 0.56
C GLU A 12 -31.25 16.13 0.46
N LYS A 13 -31.73 15.53 -0.64
CA LYS A 13 -31.53 14.11 -0.92
C LYS A 13 -30.08 13.74 -1.21
N GLU A 14 -29.31 14.60 -1.90
CA GLU A 14 -27.85 14.42 -2.07
C GLU A 14 -27.09 14.57 -0.75
N ARG A 15 -27.53 15.43 0.17
CA ARG A 15 -26.93 15.56 1.50
C ARG A 15 -27.24 14.37 2.42
N GLU A 16 -28.38 13.75 2.28
CA GLU A 16 -28.77 12.59 3.09
C GLU A 16 -27.93 11.34 2.78
N TYR A 17 -27.38 11.23 1.57
CA TYR A 17 -26.47 10.15 1.19
C TYR A 17 -25.01 10.32 1.68
N VAL A 18 -24.63 11.43 2.28
CA VAL A 18 -23.22 11.79 2.56
C VAL A 18 -22.91 12.08 4.03
N THR A 19 -23.83 11.90 4.95
CA THR A 19 -23.51 12.18 6.37
C THR A 19 -23.19 10.95 7.21
N MET A 20 -22.35 10.04 6.68
CA MET A 20 -21.55 9.25 7.61
C MET A 20 -20.42 10.16 8.11
N ASN A 21 -20.41 10.42 9.41
CA ASN A 21 -19.32 11.13 10.04
C ASN A 21 -18.00 10.38 9.73
N SER A 22 -17.05 11.05 9.09
CA SER A 22 -15.76 10.45 8.69
C SER A 22 -15.05 9.76 9.87
N LEU A 23 -15.22 10.27 11.08
CA LEU A 23 -14.70 9.67 12.30
C LEU A 23 -15.35 8.30 12.58
N VAL A 24 -16.68 8.20 12.43
CA VAL A 24 -17.40 6.94 12.63
C VAL A 24 -16.98 5.91 11.60
N LEU A 25 -16.85 6.31 10.33
CA LEU A 25 -16.35 5.44 9.27
C LEU A 25 -14.94 4.94 9.59
N LEU A 26 -14.04 5.83 10.00
CA LEU A 26 -12.68 5.48 10.39
C LEU A 26 -12.66 4.44 11.53
N LEU A 27 -13.45 4.67 12.59
CA LEU A 27 -13.51 3.77 13.74
C LEU A 27 -14.07 2.38 13.35
N ILE A 28 -15.08 2.33 12.48
CA ILE A 28 -15.60 1.06 11.95
C ILE A 28 -14.54 0.34 11.14
N CYS A 29 -13.83 1.02 10.25
CA CYS A 29 -12.75 0.43 9.45
C CYS A 29 -11.63 -0.12 10.33
N VAL A 30 -11.20 0.63 11.34
CA VAL A 30 -10.17 0.18 12.29
C VAL A 30 -10.65 -1.05 13.06
N ALA A 31 -11.90 -1.07 13.53
CA ALA A 31 -12.47 -2.23 14.21
C ALA A 31 -12.47 -3.48 13.31
N ILE A 32 -12.89 -3.35 12.05
CA ILE A 32 -12.88 -4.44 11.07
C ILE A 32 -11.45 -4.95 10.83
N LEU A 33 -10.47 -4.07 10.69
CA LEU A 33 -9.08 -4.45 10.50
C LEU A 33 -8.52 -5.19 11.73
N ILE A 34 -8.84 -4.75 12.94
CA ILE A 34 -8.45 -5.44 14.18
C ILE A 34 -9.07 -6.85 14.24
N VAL A 35 -10.35 -6.98 13.94
CA VAL A 35 -11.03 -8.28 13.87
C VAL A 35 -10.41 -9.17 12.80
N GLY A 36 -10.13 -8.63 11.61
CA GLY A 36 -9.43 -9.33 10.54
C GLY A 36 -8.05 -9.82 10.97
N TYR A 37 -7.29 -8.97 11.64
CA TYR A 37 -5.97 -9.34 12.19
C TYR A 37 -6.06 -10.49 13.19
N ILE A 38 -6.95 -10.41 14.15
CA ILE A 38 -7.08 -11.44 15.21
C ILE A 38 -7.63 -12.75 14.63
N CYS A 39 -8.72 -12.70 13.87
CA CYS A 39 -9.40 -13.90 13.38
C CYS A 39 -8.66 -14.52 12.20
N TYR A 40 -8.46 -13.73 11.13
CA TYR A 40 -7.88 -14.24 9.89
C TYR A 40 -6.37 -14.43 9.99
N GLY A 41 -5.66 -13.47 10.58
CA GLY A 41 -4.23 -13.59 10.87
C GLY A 41 -3.92 -14.75 11.80
N GLY A 42 -4.71 -14.92 12.86
CA GLY A 42 -4.59 -16.07 13.79
C GLY A 42 -4.86 -17.41 13.08
N TRP A 43 -5.83 -17.46 12.16
CA TRP A 43 -6.10 -18.65 11.35
C TRP A 43 -4.92 -18.95 10.41
N LEU A 44 -4.37 -17.95 9.73
CA LEU A 44 -3.19 -18.12 8.86
C LEU A 44 -1.98 -18.63 9.64
N CYS A 45 -1.71 -18.06 10.83
CA CYS A 45 -0.62 -18.52 11.69
C CYS A 45 -0.75 -20.00 12.04
N LYS A 46 -1.97 -20.46 12.35
CA LYS A 46 -2.23 -21.88 12.63
C LYS A 46 -2.03 -22.75 11.39
N GLN A 47 -2.52 -22.33 10.22
CA GLN A 47 -2.38 -23.08 8.97
C GLN A 47 -0.92 -23.25 8.57
N TRP A 48 -0.09 -22.25 8.80
CA TRP A 48 1.32 -22.26 8.40
C TRP A 48 2.25 -22.73 9.54
N GLY A 49 1.71 -23.04 10.72
CA GLY A 49 2.48 -23.56 11.86
C GLY A 49 3.46 -22.53 12.43
N VAL A 50 3.12 -21.24 12.40
CA VAL A 50 4.00 -20.16 12.88
C VAL A 50 3.98 -20.05 14.40
N GLY A 51 2.85 -20.38 15.05
CA GLY A 51 2.65 -20.19 16.49
C GLY A 51 3.30 -21.23 17.40
N ASP A 52 3.56 -22.43 16.88
CA ASP A 52 4.03 -23.58 17.67
C ASP A 52 5.53 -23.87 17.51
N SER A 53 6.23 -23.16 16.63
CA SER A 53 7.64 -23.44 16.39
C SER A 53 8.52 -22.75 17.43
N LYS A 54 9.18 -23.56 18.24
CA LYS A 54 10.34 -23.14 19.06
C LYS A 54 11.58 -22.88 18.21
N THR A 55 11.42 -22.87 16.90
CA THR A 55 12.50 -22.70 15.93
C THR A 55 12.95 -21.24 15.90
N GLU A 56 14.19 -21.02 16.22
CA GLU A 56 14.81 -19.70 16.13
C GLU A 56 14.85 -19.22 14.69
N THR A 57 14.77 -17.90 14.49
CA THR A 57 14.84 -17.30 13.17
C THR A 57 16.27 -17.34 12.62
N PRO A 58 16.48 -17.29 11.29
CA PRO A 58 17.82 -17.27 10.69
C PRO A 58 18.71 -16.15 11.23
N ALA A 59 18.15 -15.02 11.61
CA ALA A 59 18.90 -13.92 12.21
C ALA A 59 19.59 -14.31 13.54
N HIS A 60 19.05 -15.30 14.28
CA HIS A 60 19.66 -15.80 15.52
C HIS A 60 20.56 -17.03 15.26
N THR A 61 20.11 -17.96 14.40
CA THR A 61 20.85 -19.20 14.15
C THR A 61 22.07 -19.03 13.24
N MET A 62 22.10 -17.97 12.44
CA MET A 62 23.14 -17.68 11.46
C MET A 62 23.76 -16.29 11.69
N GLU A 63 23.65 -15.77 12.91
CA GLU A 63 24.16 -14.44 13.27
C GLU A 63 25.65 -14.29 12.90
N ASP A 64 25.95 -13.33 12.03
CA ASP A 64 27.31 -13.02 11.58
C ASP A 64 27.68 -11.53 11.79
N GLY A 65 26.75 -10.73 12.29
CA GLY A 65 26.91 -9.29 12.54
C GLY A 65 26.89 -8.40 11.29
N VAL A 66 26.68 -8.97 10.10
CA VAL A 66 26.66 -8.25 8.82
C VAL A 66 25.35 -8.52 8.06
N ASP A 67 25.13 -9.76 7.63
CA ASP A 67 23.95 -10.16 6.86
C ASP A 67 22.80 -10.65 7.76
N TYR A 68 23.15 -11.29 8.86
CA TYR A 68 22.21 -11.83 9.84
C TYR A 68 22.41 -11.16 11.19
N VAL A 69 21.58 -10.16 11.46
CA VAL A 69 21.61 -9.39 12.70
C VAL A 69 20.24 -9.41 13.35
N PRO A 70 20.11 -9.95 14.58
CA PRO A 70 18.85 -9.89 15.30
C PRO A 70 18.42 -8.45 15.57
N ALA A 71 17.21 -8.11 15.16
CA ALA A 71 16.64 -6.78 15.36
C ALA A 71 15.38 -6.85 16.21
N LYS A 72 15.11 -5.77 16.97
CA LYS A 72 13.91 -5.66 17.80
C LYS A 72 12.65 -5.56 16.93
N ALA A 73 11.56 -6.22 17.33
CA ALA A 73 10.30 -6.25 16.59
C ALA A 73 9.77 -4.86 16.15
N PRO A 74 9.82 -3.78 16.96
CA PRO A 74 9.40 -2.45 16.51
C PRO A 74 10.24 -1.89 15.36
N VAL A 75 11.54 -2.21 15.32
CA VAL A 75 12.45 -1.77 14.26
C VAL A 75 12.10 -2.48 12.95
N LEU A 76 11.90 -3.81 13.01
CA LEU A 76 11.47 -4.61 11.86
C LEU A 76 10.12 -4.14 11.33
N MET A 77 9.16 -3.88 12.22
CA MET A 77 7.84 -3.38 11.85
C MET A 77 7.94 -2.00 11.17
N GLY A 78 8.74 -1.08 11.72
CA GLY A 78 8.94 0.24 11.12
C GLY A 78 9.57 0.17 9.73
N HIS A 79 10.57 -0.68 9.55
CA HIS A 79 11.21 -0.92 8.25
C HIS A 79 10.22 -1.51 7.24
N HIS A 80 9.47 -2.53 7.64
CA HIS A 80 8.46 -3.17 6.79
C HIS A 80 7.37 -2.18 6.37
N PHE A 81 6.85 -1.41 7.33
CA PHE A 81 5.86 -0.36 7.06
C PHE A 81 6.39 0.68 6.08
N SER A 82 7.60 1.18 6.27
CA SER A 82 8.18 2.20 5.37
C SER A 82 8.43 1.67 3.95
N SER A 83 8.67 0.36 3.81
CA SER A 83 8.84 -0.28 2.51
C SER A 83 7.52 -0.43 1.75
N ILE A 84 6.40 -0.62 2.47
CA ILE A 84 5.05 -0.76 1.89
C ILE A 84 4.42 0.62 1.63
N ALA A 85 4.61 1.58 2.53
CA ALA A 85 3.99 2.90 2.49
C ALA A 85 4.61 3.82 1.41
N GLY A 86 4.54 3.37 0.15
CA GLY A 86 4.92 4.17 -1.01
C GLY A 86 3.78 5.09 -1.49
N ALA A 87 3.93 5.65 -2.69
CA ALA A 87 2.93 6.54 -3.27
C ALA A 87 1.60 5.84 -3.58
N GLY A 88 1.63 4.56 -3.96
CA GLY A 88 0.43 3.79 -4.32
C GLY A 88 -0.65 3.76 -3.24
N PRO A 89 -0.35 3.39 -1.98
CA PRO A 89 -1.28 3.41 -0.87
C PRO A 89 -1.88 4.79 -0.55
N ILE A 90 -1.24 5.88 -0.97
CA ILE A 90 -1.72 7.24 -0.77
C ILE A 90 -2.55 7.70 -1.97
N THR A 91 -1.98 7.65 -3.18
CA THR A 91 -2.62 8.18 -4.39
C THR A 91 -3.71 7.27 -4.92
N GLY A 92 -3.60 5.95 -4.70
CA GLY A 92 -4.58 4.96 -5.13
C GLY A 92 -5.98 5.21 -4.58
N PRO A 93 -6.16 5.29 -3.25
CA PRO A 93 -7.45 5.62 -2.64
C PRO A 93 -8.00 7.00 -3.05
N ILE A 94 -7.12 8.01 -3.21
CA ILE A 94 -7.52 9.34 -3.67
C ILE A 94 -8.10 9.26 -5.08
N GLY A 95 -7.41 8.61 -6.02
CA GLY A 95 -7.90 8.41 -7.38
C GLY A 95 -9.15 7.54 -7.44
N ALA A 96 -9.21 6.49 -6.63
CA ALA A 96 -10.37 5.60 -6.57
C ALA A 96 -11.60 6.25 -5.94
N ALA A 97 -11.45 7.32 -5.15
CA ALA A 97 -12.56 8.09 -4.59
C ALA A 97 -13.50 8.68 -5.66
N MET A 98 -13.03 8.81 -6.91
CA MET A 98 -13.87 9.18 -8.07
C MET A 98 -15.02 8.19 -8.31
N PHE A 99 -14.88 6.93 -7.90
CA PHE A 99 -15.91 5.90 -8.00
C PHE A 99 -16.86 5.85 -6.79
N GLY A 100 -16.66 6.76 -5.84
CA GLY A 100 -17.42 6.83 -4.59
C GLY A 100 -16.69 6.20 -3.40
N TRP A 101 -17.06 6.66 -2.21
CA TRP A 101 -16.38 6.25 -0.97
C TRP A 101 -16.62 4.78 -0.58
N LEU A 102 -17.80 4.24 -0.86
CA LEU A 102 -18.17 2.89 -0.44
C LEU A 102 -17.38 1.80 -1.17
N PRO A 103 -17.28 1.79 -2.53
CA PRO A 103 -16.47 0.81 -3.25
C PRO A 103 -15.00 0.85 -2.83
N VAL A 104 -14.45 2.05 -2.62
CA VAL A 104 -13.05 2.22 -2.21
C VAL A 104 -12.81 1.66 -0.81
N THR A 105 -13.69 1.99 0.13
CA THR A 105 -13.60 1.50 1.52
C THR A 105 -13.69 -0.03 1.56
N LEU A 106 -14.64 -0.62 0.84
CA LEU A 106 -14.78 -2.08 0.77
C LEU A 106 -13.53 -2.72 0.15
N TRP A 107 -12.99 -2.15 -0.93
CA TRP A 107 -11.77 -2.66 -1.55
C TRP A 107 -10.55 -2.55 -0.64
N ILE A 108 -10.38 -1.46 0.09
CA ILE A 108 -9.29 -1.30 1.06
C ILE A 108 -9.39 -2.35 2.17
N LEU A 109 -10.57 -2.55 2.74
CA LEU A 109 -10.77 -3.53 3.82
C LEU A 109 -10.57 -4.96 3.36
N VAL A 110 -11.27 -5.38 2.29
CA VAL A 110 -11.19 -6.75 1.76
C VAL A 110 -9.80 -6.99 1.16
N GLY A 111 -9.31 -6.04 0.35
CA GLY A 111 -7.99 -6.12 -0.25
C GLY A 111 -6.88 -6.17 0.78
N GLY A 112 -6.92 -5.31 1.80
CA GLY A 112 -5.92 -5.27 2.86
C GLY A 112 -5.89 -6.56 3.69
N ILE A 113 -7.06 -7.10 4.06
CA ILE A 113 -7.14 -8.31 4.89
C ILE A 113 -6.77 -9.57 4.09
N PHE A 114 -7.41 -9.79 2.94
CA PHE A 114 -7.33 -11.08 2.24
C PHE A 114 -6.20 -11.14 1.22
N PHE A 115 -5.86 -10.03 0.57
CA PHE A 115 -4.80 -10.01 -0.44
C PHE A 115 -3.49 -9.47 0.13
N GLY A 116 -3.48 -8.25 0.68
CA GLY A 116 -2.27 -7.62 1.23
C GLY A 116 -1.68 -8.43 2.39
N GLY A 117 -2.51 -8.74 3.39
CA GLY A 117 -2.06 -9.49 4.56
C GLY A 117 -1.50 -10.87 4.24
N VAL A 118 -2.15 -11.61 3.33
CA VAL A 118 -1.65 -12.94 2.90
C VAL A 118 -0.38 -12.82 2.07
N HIS A 119 -0.33 -11.87 1.15
CA HIS A 119 0.85 -11.67 0.30
C HIS A 119 2.08 -11.32 1.13
N ASP A 120 1.96 -10.32 2.00
CA ASP A 120 3.10 -9.81 2.77
C ASP A 120 3.55 -10.80 3.83
N PHE A 121 2.61 -11.38 4.57
CA PHE A 121 2.90 -12.41 5.55
C PHE A 121 3.46 -13.68 4.89
N GLY A 122 2.93 -14.07 3.72
CA GLY A 122 3.41 -15.22 2.96
C GLY A 122 4.83 -15.03 2.44
N ALA A 123 5.15 -13.86 1.92
CA ALA A 123 6.50 -13.53 1.46
C ALA A 123 7.51 -13.56 2.61
N LEU A 124 7.17 -12.94 3.75
CA LEU A 124 8.00 -12.94 4.95
C LEU A 124 8.20 -14.37 5.51
N PHE A 125 7.12 -15.13 5.64
CA PHE A 125 7.16 -16.50 6.12
C PHE A 125 8.00 -17.41 5.21
N ALA A 126 7.83 -17.31 3.90
CA ALA A 126 8.61 -18.06 2.93
C ALA A 126 10.11 -17.72 3.02
N SER A 127 10.44 -16.44 3.17
CA SER A 127 11.84 -16.00 3.35
C SER A 127 12.43 -16.55 4.63
N VAL A 128 11.78 -16.41 5.77
CA VAL A 128 12.26 -16.92 7.06
C VAL A 128 12.48 -18.45 7.02
N ARG A 129 11.56 -19.21 6.43
CA ARG A 129 11.69 -20.65 6.27
C ARG A 129 12.83 -21.08 5.33
N ASN A 130 13.20 -20.21 4.40
CA ASN A 130 14.30 -20.45 3.45
C ASN A 130 15.56 -19.63 3.82
N LYS A 131 15.89 -19.55 5.10
CA LYS A 131 17.14 -18.94 5.61
C LYS A 131 17.30 -17.46 5.24
N GLY A 132 16.19 -16.70 5.17
CA GLY A 132 16.21 -15.29 4.80
C GLY A 132 16.46 -15.02 3.31
N GLN A 133 16.30 -16.02 2.44
CA GLN A 133 16.52 -15.87 1.01
C GLN A 133 15.45 -15.00 0.35
N SER A 134 15.85 -14.36 -0.77
CA SER A 134 14.93 -13.61 -1.62
C SER A 134 13.92 -14.54 -2.30
N ILE A 135 12.77 -13.99 -2.66
CA ILE A 135 11.72 -14.74 -3.39
C ILE A 135 12.26 -15.36 -4.69
N GLY A 136 13.17 -14.66 -5.38
CA GLY A 136 13.81 -15.19 -6.60
C GLY A 136 14.62 -16.45 -6.35
N GLU A 137 15.34 -16.55 -5.24
CA GLU A 137 16.09 -17.76 -4.86
C GLU A 137 15.13 -18.89 -4.46
N ILE A 138 14.08 -18.58 -3.71
CA ILE A 138 13.04 -19.53 -3.32
C ILE A 138 12.36 -20.13 -4.56
N ILE A 139 12.05 -19.30 -5.56
CA ILE A 139 11.49 -19.77 -6.84
C ILE A 139 12.49 -20.68 -7.56
N SER A 140 13.77 -20.32 -7.57
CA SER A 140 14.80 -21.16 -8.19
C SER A 140 14.91 -22.53 -7.55
N ALA A 141 14.84 -22.60 -6.22
CA ALA A 141 14.96 -23.83 -5.46
C ALA A 141 13.73 -24.73 -5.59
N ASN A 142 12.52 -24.16 -5.65
CA ASN A 142 11.27 -24.92 -5.61
C ASN A 142 10.62 -25.15 -6.99
N MET A 143 10.93 -24.32 -7.99
CA MET A 143 10.32 -24.42 -9.32
C MET A 143 11.35 -24.75 -10.39
N SER A 144 12.06 -23.74 -10.90
CA SER A 144 13.10 -23.92 -11.91
C SER A 144 13.95 -22.64 -12.08
N LYS A 145 15.15 -22.81 -12.69
CA LYS A 145 16.01 -21.69 -13.08
C LYS A 145 15.33 -20.75 -14.10
N ARG A 146 14.50 -21.28 -15.00
CA ARG A 146 13.74 -20.47 -15.97
C ARG A 146 12.70 -19.60 -15.26
N ALA A 147 11.99 -20.15 -14.28
CA ALA A 147 11.05 -19.40 -13.47
C ALA A 147 11.73 -18.25 -12.71
N LYS A 148 12.93 -18.49 -12.15
CA LYS A 148 13.75 -17.42 -11.55
C LYS A 148 14.07 -16.30 -12.54
N GLN A 149 14.52 -16.65 -13.75
CA GLN A 149 14.87 -15.66 -14.78
C GLN A 149 13.66 -14.80 -15.18
N LEU A 150 12.50 -15.44 -15.41
CA LEU A 150 11.24 -14.72 -15.71
C LEU A 150 10.84 -13.81 -14.55
N PHE A 151 10.94 -14.28 -13.31
CA PHE A 151 10.64 -13.47 -12.12
C PHE A 151 11.59 -12.25 -12.00
N ILE A 152 12.89 -12.43 -12.26
CA ILE A 152 13.86 -11.32 -12.21
C ILE A 152 13.55 -10.29 -13.29
N ILE A 153 13.25 -10.71 -14.52
CA ILE A 153 12.88 -9.80 -15.61
C ILE A 153 11.60 -9.03 -15.24
N PHE A 154 10.58 -9.74 -14.77
CA PHE A 154 9.32 -9.13 -14.32
C PHE A 154 9.56 -8.10 -13.19
N SER A 155 10.33 -8.48 -12.18
CA SER A 155 10.66 -7.60 -11.06
C SER A 155 11.43 -6.36 -11.50
N TYR A 156 12.38 -6.52 -12.42
CA TYR A 156 13.14 -5.40 -12.98
C TYR A 156 12.25 -4.42 -13.74
N LEU A 157 11.38 -4.93 -14.61
CA LEU A 157 10.42 -4.07 -15.35
C LEU A 157 9.45 -3.37 -14.40
N THR A 158 8.99 -4.07 -13.37
CA THR A 158 8.13 -3.49 -12.32
C THR A 158 8.84 -2.37 -11.56
N LEU A 159 10.11 -2.54 -11.21
CA LEU A 159 10.90 -1.50 -10.54
C LEU A 159 11.07 -0.26 -11.43
N ILE A 160 11.32 -0.43 -12.72
CA ILE A 160 11.38 0.70 -13.66
C ILE A 160 10.04 1.45 -13.69
N LEU A 161 8.92 0.72 -13.74
CA LEU A 161 7.59 1.32 -13.71
C LEU A 161 7.34 2.10 -12.41
N VAL A 162 7.73 1.54 -11.27
CA VAL A 162 7.62 2.20 -9.96
C VAL A 162 8.45 3.49 -9.95
N VAL A 163 9.71 3.45 -10.40
CA VAL A 163 10.57 4.64 -10.48
C VAL A 163 9.96 5.71 -11.40
N ALA A 164 9.43 5.31 -12.55
CA ALA A 164 8.77 6.24 -13.48
C ALA A 164 7.51 6.89 -12.84
N ALA A 165 6.71 6.11 -12.11
CA ALA A 165 5.55 6.62 -11.39
C ALA A 165 5.94 7.64 -10.31
N PHE A 166 6.95 7.33 -9.50
CA PHE A 166 7.47 8.26 -8.49
C PHE A 166 8.04 9.53 -9.13
N ALA A 167 8.82 9.39 -10.20
CA ALA A 167 9.37 10.54 -10.94
C ALA A 167 8.24 11.44 -11.46
N SER A 168 7.16 10.87 -11.99
CA SER A 168 5.99 11.62 -12.46
C SER A 168 5.30 12.37 -11.33
N ILE A 169 5.11 11.73 -10.16
CA ILE A 169 4.49 12.36 -8.99
C ILE A 169 5.38 13.52 -8.49
N VAL A 170 6.69 13.30 -8.38
CA VAL A 170 7.63 14.34 -7.96
C VAL A 170 7.64 15.48 -8.97
N ALA A 171 7.70 15.20 -10.28
CA ALA A 171 7.66 16.23 -11.31
C ALA A 171 6.40 17.10 -11.22
N SER A 172 5.25 16.51 -10.92
CA SER A 172 3.99 17.26 -10.74
C SER A 172 4.01 18.23 -9.57
N THR A 173 4.85 17.98 -8.56
CA THR A 173 5.01 18.92 -7.41
C THR A 173 5.79 20.19 -7.77
N PHE A 174 6.43 20.22 -8.93
CA PHE A 174 7.13 21.40 -9.47
C PHE A 174 6.40 21.97 -10.71
N GLY A 175 5.21 21.48 -11.02
CA GLY A 175 4.45 21.91 -12.18
C GLY A 175 4.01 23.37 -12.08
N ALA A 176 4.33 24.17 -13.09
CA ALA A 176 3.84 25.52 -13.28
C ALA A 176 2.74 25.52 -14.35
N VAL A 177 1.63 26.19 -14.08
CA VAL A 177 0.54 26.38 -15.02
C VAL A 177 0.49 27.87 -15.39
N TYR A 178 0.45 28.16 -16.68
CA TYR A 178 0.36 29.52 -17.21
C TYR A 178 -1.03 29.75 -17.79
N ASP A 179 -1.56 30.95 -17.59
CA ASP A 179 -2.81 31.39 -18.18
C ASP A 179 -2.65 31.72 -19.68
N GLU A 180 -3.74 32.07 -20.36
CA GLU A 180 -3.73 32.42 -21.76
C GLU A 180 -2.89 33.69 -22.08
N SER A 181 -2.60 34.50 -21.06
CA SER A 181 -1.75 35.69 -21.18
C SER A 181 -0.26 35.37 -21.00
N GLY A 182 0.10 34.15 -20.65
CA GLY A 182 1.45 33.71 -20.34
C GLY A 182 1.91 34.09 -18.95
N ALA A 183 1.01 34.52 -18.06
CA ALA A 183 1.30 34.75 -16.65
C ALA A 183 1.11 33.47 -15.83
N LEU A 184 1.89 33.32 -14.73
CA LEU A 184 1.80 32.17 -13.88
C LEU A 184 0.44 32.14 -13.15
N ASP A 185 -0.36 31.08 -13.37
CA ASP A 185 -1.56 30.84 -12.58
C ASP A 185 -1.19 30.26 -11.20
N MET A 186 -1.19 31.13 -10.19
CA MET A 186 -0.80 30.77 -8.84
C MET A 186 -1.81 29.82 -8.16
N ALA A 187 -3.05 29.77 -8.64
CA ALA A 187 -4.08 28.92 -8.07
C ALA A 187 -3.98 27.46 -8.57
N GLN A 188 -3.49 27.28 -9.80
CA GLN A 188 -3.35 25.97 -10.44
C GLN A 188 -1.91 25.45 -10.43
N SER A 189 -0.93 26.30 -10.18
CA SER A 189 0.48 25.90 -10.10
C SER A 189 0.80 25.24 -8.77
N ALA A 190 1.75 24.31 -8.79
CA ALA A 190 2.26 23.68 -7.59
C ALA A 190 3.00 24.72 -6.72
N THR A 191 2.89 24.58 -5.39
CA THR A 191 3.51 25.52 -4.43
C THR A 191 5.00 25.78 -4.66
N PRO A 192 5.86 24.78 -4.94
CA PRO A 192 7.27 25.04 -5.25
C PRO A 192 7.48 25.90 -6.49
N ALA A 193 6.64 25.76 -7.51
CA ALA A 193 6.70 26.57 -8.74
C ALA A 193 6.33 28.04 -8.45
N THR A 194 5.36 28.29 -7.55
CA THR A 194 4.94 29.65 -7.19
C THR A 194 5.96 30.38 -6.30
N VAL A 195 6.77 29.65 -5.53
CA VAL A 195 7.79 30.23 -4.64
C VAL A 195 9.11 30.48 -5.39
N ALA A 196 9.39 29.72 -6.44
CA ALA A 196 10.64 29.80 -7.20
C ALA A 196 10.67 30.97 -8.22
N MET A 197 9.53 31.63 -8.48
CA MET A 197 9.38 32.77 -9.39
C MET A 197 9.19 34.07 -8.61
#